data_96c026e14cff0663f22f88a6c5b0762d
#
_entry.id   96c026e14cff0663f22f88a6c5b0762d
#
_cell.length_a   1.000
_cell.length_b   1.000
_cell.length_c   1.000
_cell.angle_alpha   90.00
_cell.angle_beta   90.00
_cell.angle_gamma   90.00
#
_symmetry.space_group_name_H-M   'P 1'
#
loop_
_entity.id
_entity.type
_entity.pdbx_description
1 polymer ?
#
loop_
_entity_poly.entity_id
_entity_poly.type
_entity_poly.pdbx_seq_one_letter_code
_entity_poly.pdbx_strand_id
1 'polypeptide(L)'
;MVSKNIVWLLLAAFALPAGLCLFTIGGASAQGIDPATAHDRFDYAEIAKAPAKARTRNNPQEGKAEAVLVGKKLFAQHCAECHGSAAEGGKKAPSLRANEVQQATPGALFWVLTNGVVRRGMPVWSRLPEPQRWAIVSYIKTLNVSPSPQRADNTTQ
;
A
#
# COMPACT_ATOMS: atom_id res chain seq x y z
N MET A 1 -8.56 38.74 -74.79
CA MET A 1 -9.06 37.68 -75.69
C MET A 1 -9.40 36.52 -74.78
N VAL A 2 -10.69 36.43 -74.35
CA VAL A 2 -11.83 35.71 -74.91
C VAL A 2 -11.53 34.21 -75.09
N SER A 3 -12.10 33.37 -74.31
CA SER A 3 -13.03 32.30 -74.66
C SER A 3 -13.29 31.47 -73.36
N LYS A 4 -14.41 31.50 -72.74
CA LYS A 4 -15.75 30.92 -72.92
C LYS A 4 -15.71 29.53 -73.45
N ASN A 5 -16.13 28.57 -72.62
CA ASN A 5 -17.20 27.57 -72.92
C ASN A 5 -17.25 26.57 -71.78
N ILE A 6 -18.35 26.59 -71.05
CA ILE A 6 -19.57 25.76 -71.18
C ILE A 6 -19.43 24.39 -70.51
N VAL A 7 -19.98 24.36 -69.30
CA VAL A 7 -21.16 23.59 -68.85
C VAL A 7 -21.23 22.17 -69.39
N TRP A 8 -21.26 21.20 -68.49
CA TRP A 8 -22.24 20.14 -68.49
C TRP A 8 -22.39 19.53 -67.10
N LEU A 9 -23.60 19.59 -66.63
CA LEU A 9 -24.16 18.93 -65.46
C LEU A 9 -23.99 17.42 -65.59
N LEU A 10 -23.61 16.78 -64.47
CA LEU A 10 -24.16 15.44 -64.12
C LEU A 10 -24.30 15.34 -62.61
N LEU A 11 -25.55 15.42 -62.21
CA LEU A 11 -26.03 15.02 -60.89
C LEU A 11 -25.77 13.50 -60.69
N ALA A 12 -24.95 13.15 -59.74
CA ALA A 12 -24.96 11.83 -59.21
C ALA A 12 -25.19 11.95 -57.69
N ALA A 13 -26.45 11.72 -57.35
CA ALA A 13 -26.88 11.56 -55.97
C ALA A 13 -26.23 10.30 -55.39
N PHE A 14 -25.22 10.46 -54.53
CA PHE A 14 -24.77 9.39 -53.68
C PHE A 14 -25.37 9.58 -52.30
N ALA A 15 -26.38 8.77 -52.02
CA ALA A 15 -26.94 8.59 -50.70
C ALA A 15 -25.87 7.95 -49.80
N LEU A 16 -25.35 8.72 -48.85
CA LEU A 16 -24.54 8.21 -47.75
C LEU A 16 -25.46 7.58 -46.70
N PRO A 17 -25.30 6.33 -46.35
CA PRO A 17 -25.94 5.79 -45.16
C PRO A 17 -25.33 6.43 -43.93
N ALA A 18 -26.17 7.02 -43.10
CA ALA A 18 -25.82 7.46 -41.76
C ALA A 18 -25.39 6.25 -40.92
N GLY A 19 -24.11 5.93 -40.98
CA GLY A 19 -23.47 4.99 -40.03
C GLY A 19 -23.40 5.65 -38.67
N LEU A 20 -24.33 5.31 -37.82
CA LEU A 20 -24.31 5.64 -36.39
C LEU A 20 -23.11 4.89 -35.75
N CYS A 21 -21.93 5.50 -35.76
CA CYS A 21 -20.83 5.06 -34.96
C CYS A 21 -21.19 5.28 -33.50
N LEU A 22 -21.77 4.25 -32.88
CA LEU A 22 -21.80 4.09 -31.43
C LEU A 22 -20.32 3.97 -30.96
N PHE A 23 -19.72 5.10 -30.63
CA PHE A 23 -18.51 5.12 -29.85
C PHE A 23 -18.85 4.57 -28.47
N THR A 24 -18.71 3.26 -28.29
CA THR A 24 -18.65 2.67 -26.96
C THR A 24 -17.36 3.21 -26.33
N ILE A 25 -17.53 4.23 -25.49
CA ILE A 25 -16.50 4.64 -24.55
C ILE A 25 -16.30 3.43 -23.62
N GLY A 26 -15.40 2.53 -24.02
CA GLY A 26 -14.89 1.51 -23.13
C GLY A 26 -14.23 2.23 -21.97
N GLY A 27 -14.95 2.34 -20.87
CA GLY A 27 -14.40 2.79 -19.62
C GLY A 27 -13.20 1.89 -19.30
N ALA A 28 -11.99 2.41 -19.49
CA ALA A 28 -10.81 1.81 -18.90
C ALA A 28 -11.02 1.90 -17.39
N SER A 29 -11.59 0.86 -16.81
CA SER A 29 -11.59 0.65 -15.38
C SER A 29 -10.12 0.69 -14.99
N ALA A 30 -9.71 1.76 -14.31
CA ALA A 30 -8.47 1.76 -13.58
C ALA A 30 -8.58 0.57 -12.61
N GLN A 31 -7.96 -0.54 -12.98
CA GLN A 31 -7.84 -1.69 -12.11
C GLN A 31 -6.98 -1.23 -10.95
N GLY A 32 -7.64 -0.70 -9.92
CA GLY A 32 -7.03 -0.51 -8.62
C GLY A 32 -6.43 -1.87 -8.25
N ILE A 33 -5.16 -1.88 -7.89
CA ILE A 33 -4.51 -3.09 -7.40
C ILE A 33 -5.28 -3.44 -6.13
N ASP A 34 -6.10 -4.49 -6.20
CA ASP A 34 -6.83 -4.98 -5.04
C ASP A 34 -5.84 -5.25 -3.91
N PRO A 35 -6.09 -4.72 -2.69
CA PRO A 35 -5.23 -5.01 -1.55
C PRO A 35 -5.02 -6.51 -1.31
N ALA A 36 -5.97 -7.36 -1.70
CA ALA A 36 -5.87 -8.81 -1.65
C ALA A 36 -4.77 -9.37 -2.57
N THR A 37 -4.52 -8.77 -3.74
CA THR A 37 -3.46 -9.23 -4.67
C THR A 37 -2.06 -8.80 -4.25
N ALA A 38 -1.92 -7.78 -3.40
CA ALA A 38 -0.64 -7.39 -2.82
C ALA A 38 -0.17 -8.42 -1.77
N HIS A 39 -1.09 -9.11 -1.08
CA HIS A 39 -0.79 -10.17 -0.13
C HIS A 39 -0.10 -11.38 -0.77
N ASP A 40 -0.51 -11.75 -1.97
CA ASP A 40 -0.05 -12.97 -2.65
C ASP A 40 1.39 -12.86 -3.18
N ARG A 41 1.94 -11.66 -3.23
CA ARG A 41 3.28 -11.40 -3.80
C ARG A 41 4.41 -11.60 -2.79
N PHE A 42 4.14 -11.43 -1.52
CA PHE A 42 5.13 -11.52 -0.46
C PHE A 42 4.79 -12.67 0.47
N ASP A 43 5.68 -13.65 0.56
CA ASP A 43 5.64 -14.58 1.67
C ASP A 43 6.22 -13.89 2.93
N TYR A 44 5.58 -14.07 4.05
CA TYR A 44 6.05 -13.57 5.35
C TYR A 44 6.98 -14.57 6.06
N ALA A 45 7.58 -15.48 5.30
CA ALA A 45 8.43 -16.56 5.82
C ALA A 45 9.62 -16.05 6.65
N GLU A 46 10.08 -14.82 6.42
CA GLU A 46 11.17 -14.22 7.19
C GLU A 46 10.80 -14.07 8.69
N ILE A 47 9.53 -13.87 9.01
CA ILE A 47 9.05 -13.79 10.39
C ILE A 47 9.25 -15.16 11.10
N ALA A 48 8.96 -16.24 10.40
CA ALA A 48 9.13 -17.59 10.93
C ALA A 48 10.59 -17.99 11.16
N LYS A 49 11.54 -17.32 10.47
CA LYS A 49 12.97 -17.55 10.66
C LYS A 49 13.55 -16.95 11.95
N ALA A 50 12.78 -16.11 12.65
CA ALA A 50 13.20 -15.57 13.94
C ALA A 50 13.51 -16.73 14.92
N PRO A 51 14.70 -16.79 15.54
CA PRO A 51 15.05 -17.84 16.51
C PRO A 51 14.08 -17.85 17.69
N ALA A 52 13.91 -19.00 18.31
CA ALA A 52 13.00 -19.15 19.48
C ALA A 52 13.29 -18.10 20.56
N LYS A 53 14.57 -17.89 20.90
CA LYS A 53 14.99 -16.85 21.85
C LYS A 53 14.58 -15.43 21.44
N ALA A 54 14.56 -15.12 20.15
CA ALA A 54 14.10 -13.82 19.68
C ALA A 54 12.59 -13.71 19.79
N ARG A 55 11.85 -14.76 19.42
CA ARG A 55 10.37 -14.78 19.46
C ARG A 55 9.80 -14.62 20.86
N THR A 56 10.50 -15.07 21.89
CA THR A 56 10.08 -14.94 23.30
C THR A 56 10.40 -13.60 23.92
N ARG A 57 11.10 -12.70 23.21
CA ARG A 57 11.36 -11.34 23.72
C ARG A 57 10.07 -10.51 23.74
N ASN A 58 9.77 -9.99 24.92
CA ASN A 58 8.69 -9.03 25.10
C ASN A 58 9.16 -7.62 24.69
N ASN A 59 8.22 -6.81 24.21
CA ASN A 59 8.51 -5.41 23.94
C ASN A 59 8.48 -4.62 25.27
N PRO A 60 9.59 -4.02 25.72
CA PRO A 60 9.63 -3.27 26.98
C PRO A 60 8.82 -1.97 26.93
N GLN A 61 8.30 -1.62 25.75
CA GLN A 61 7.50 -0.41 25.54
C GLN A 61 6.05 -0.75 25.18
N GLU A 62 5.65 -2.01 25.34
CA GLU A 62 4.27 -2.44 25.06
C GLU A 62 3.27 -1.65 25.91
N GLY A 63 2.16 -1.25 25.30
CA GLY A 63 1.11 -0.46 25.96
C GLY A 63 1.43 1.02 26.19
N LYS A 64 2.64 1.49 25.87
CA LYS A 64 3.01 2.90 26.04
C LYS A 64 2.59 3.73 24.83
N ALA A 65 1.65 4.63 25.00
CA ALA A 65 1.17 5.50 23.92
C ALA A 65 2.30 6.37 23.32
N GLU A 66 3.22 6.85 24.17
CA GLU A 66 4.38 7.61 23.72
C GLU A 66 5.28 6.80 22.75
N ALA A 67 5.51 5.52 23.07
CA ALA A 67 6.29 4.64 22.19
C ALA A 67 5.63 4.47 20.81
N VAL A 68 4.29 4.39 20.78
CA VAL A 68 3.54 4.33 19.52
C VAL A 68 3.73 5.61 18.70
N LEU A 69 3.67 6.78 19.33
CA LEU A 69 3.89 8.07 18.65
C LEU A 69 5.31 8.20 18.09
N VAL A 70 6.31 7.84 18.89
CA VAL A 70 7.71 7.81 18.45
C VAL A 70 7.89 6.81 17.30
N GLY A 71 7.32 5.61 17.44
CA GLY A 71 7.36 4.57 16.42
C GLY A 71 6.73 5.01 15.11
N LYS A 72 5.59 5.69 15.15
CA LYS A 72 4.92 6.26 13.97
C LYS A 72 5.82 7.25 13.24
N LYS A 73 6.48 8.15 14.00
CA LYS A 73 7.41 9.13 13.41
C LYS A 73 8.60 8.44 12.74
N LEU A 74 9.22 7.47 13.42
CA LEU A 74 10.34 6.70 12.87
C LEU A 74 9.93 5.87 11.66
N PHE A 75 8.74 5.28 11.68
CA PHE A 75 8.18 4.57 10.55
C PHE A 75 8.04 5.47 9.33
N ALA A 76 7.48 6.67 9.50
CA ALA A 76 7.33 7.64 8.43
C ALA A 76 8.68 8.05 7.81
N GLN A 77 9.72 8.13 8.63
CA GLN A 77 11.06 8.53 8.18
C GLN A 77 11.84 7.41 7.47
N HIS A 78 11.65 6.17 7.88
CA HIS A 78 12.54 5.08 7.48
C HIS A 78 11.87 3.92 6.75
N CYS A 79 10.54 3.79 6.87
CA CYS A 79 9.84 2.59 6.41
C CYS A 79 8.77 2.89 5.35
N ALA A 80 8.13 4.06 5.44
CA ALA A 80 6.96 4.42 4.64
C ALA A 80 7.25 4.46 3.13
N GLU A 81 8.48 4.79 2.72
CA GLU A 81 8.86 4.81 1.30
C GLU A 81 8.63 3.45 0.61
N CYS A 82 8.85 2.36 1.33
CA CYS A 82 8.69 1.01 0.79
C CYS A 82 7.35 0.39 1.20
N HIS A 83 6.97 0.54 2.49
CA HIS A 83 5.80 -0.11 3.06
C HIS A 83 4.48 0.67 2.91
N GLY A 84 4.52 1.87 2.31
CA GLY A 84 3.37 2.77 2.22
C GLY A 84 3.19 3.61 3.49
N SER A 85 2.58 4.80 3.33
CA SER A 85 2.41 5.77 4.43
C SER A 85 1.46 5.26 5.53
N ALA A 86 0.50 4.41 5.17
CA ALA A 86 -0.40 3.71 6.09
C ALA A 86 0.03 2.25 6.33
N ALA A 87 1.27 1.88 5.95
CA ALA A 87 1.83 0.53 6.07
C ALA A 87 1.05 -0.53 5.27
N GLU A 88 0.35 -0.11 4.23
CA GLU A 88 -0.47 -0.94 3.34
C GLU A 88 0.36 -1.84 2.43
N GLY A 89 1.65 -1.58 2.31
CA GLY A 89 2.53 -2.27 1.38
C GLY A 89 2.42 -1.75 -0.04
N GLY A 90 3.05 -2.44 -0.98
CA GLY A 90 3.03 -2.08 -2.38
C GLY A 90 3.92 -2.95 -3.26
N LYS A 91 4.45 -2.37 -4.31
CA LYS A 91 5.33 -3.12 -5.24
C LYS A 91 6.70 -3.44 -4.63
N LYS A 92 7.18 -2.62 -3.69
CA LYS A 92 8.53 -2.71 -3.11
C LYS A 92 8.58 -3.58 -1.84
N ALA A 93 7.53 -3.57 -1.03
CA ALA A 93 7.52 -4.23 0.26
C ALA A 93 6.11 -4.72 0.65
N PRO A 94 6.01 -5.73 1.53
CA PRO A 94 4.74 -6.29 1.96
C PRO A 94 3.95 -5.32 2.84
N SER A 95 2.63 -5.57 2.93
CA SER A 95 1.77 -4.90 3.91
C SER A 95 2.17 -5.29 5.33
N LEU A 96 2.35 -4.29 6.19
CA LEU A 96 2.57 -4.55 7.62
C LEU A 96 1.24 -4.65 8.40
N ARG A 97 0.13 -4.49 7.71
CA ARG A 97 -1.23 -4.70 8.25
C ARG A 97 -1.71 -6.15 8.07
N ALA A 98 -0.92 -6.96 7.37
CA ALA A 98 -1.23 -8.36 7.12
C ALA A 98 -1.34 -9.18 8.41
N ASN A 99 -2.19 -10.18 8.40
CA ASN A 99 -2.42 -11.05 9.57
C ASN A 99 -1.13 -11.68 10.09
N GLU A 100 -0.24 -12.10 9.20
CA GLU A 100 1.04 -12.71 9.53
C GLU A 100 1.93 -11.79 10.37
N VAL A 101 1.92 -10.49 10.04
CA VAL A 101 2.65 -9.46 10.80
C VAL A 101 1.94 -9.19 12.13
N GLN A 102 0.62 -9.05 12.08
CA GLN A 102 -0.17 -8.69 13.25
C GLN A 102 -0.26 -9.82 14.29
N GLN A 103 -0.19 -11.07 13.87
CA GLN A 103 -0.14 -12.25 14.75
C GLN A 103 1.29 -12.58 15.20
N ALA A 104 2.31 -12.07 14.53
CA ALA A 104 3.70 -12.29 14.93
C ALA A 104 3.99 -11.73 16.32
N THR A 105 4.86 -12.43 17.06
CA THR A 105 5.30 -11.92 18.36
C THR A 105 6.13 -10.63 18.19
N PRO A 106 6.06 -9.68 19.14
CA PRO A 106 6.88 -8.47 19.09
C PRO A 106 8.37 -8.77 18.90
N GLY A 107 8.87 -9.81 19.55
CA GLY A 107 10.26 -10.23 19.43
C GLY A 107 10.64 -10.74 18.04
N ALA A 108 9.73 -11.42 17.32
CA ALA A 108 9.96 -11.83 15.95
C ALA A 108 10.05 -10.62 15.00
N LEU A 109 9.14 -9.65 15.15
CA LEU A 109 9.19 -8.40 14.38
C LEU A 109 10.45 -7.60 14.65
N PHE A 110 10.83 -7.51 15.93
CA PHE A 110 12.08 -6.86 16.34
C PHE A 110 13.30 -7.53 15.70
N TRP A 111 13.32 -8.87 15.64
CA TRP A 111 14.39 -9.62 15.00
C TRP A 111 14.47 -9.33 13.50
N VAL A 112 13.34 -9.38 12.79
CA VAL A 112 13.28 -9.04 11.35
C VAL A 112 13.76 -7.62 11.12
N LEU A 113 13.28 -6.65 11.90
CA LEU A 113 13.70 -5.26 11.80
C LEU A 113 15.22 -5.11 12.05
N THR A 114 15.75 -5.81 13.04
CA THR A 114 17.18 -5.74 13.39
C THR A 114 18.06 -6.28 12.27
N ASN A 115 17.70 -7.43 11.68
CA ASN A 115 18.53 -8.13 10.71
C ASN A 115 18.20 -7.76 9.25
N GLY A 116 17.06 -7.11 9.01
CA GLY A 116 16.58 -6.82 7.67
C GLY A 116 16.20 -8.07 6.88
N VAL A 117 15.79 -7.86 5.65
CA VAL A 117 15.57 -8.91 4.64
C VAL A 117 16.32 -8.48 3.37
N VAL A 118 17.64 -8.44 3.48
CA VAL A 118 18.53 -7.80 2.49
C VAL A 118 18.32 -8.33 1.09
N ARG A 119 18.12 -9.65 0.95
CA ARG A 119 17.84 -10.28 -0.37
C ARG A 119 16.54 -9.81 -1.04
N ARG A 120 15.63 -9.21 -0.25
CA ARG A 120 14.35 -8.64 -0.74
C ARG A 120 14.32 -7.12 -0.66
N GLY A 121 15.48 -6.49 -0.41
CA GLY A 121 15.63 -5.04 -0.40
C GLY A 121 15.34 -4.35 0.93
N MET A 122 14.95 -5.09 2.00
CA MET A 122 14.79 -4.49 3.32
C MET A 122 16.15 -4.37 4.02
N PRO A 123 16.62 -3.15 4.33
CA PRO A 123 17.91 -2.96 4.97
C PRO A 123 17.94 -3.43 6.41
N VAL A 124 19.16 -3.57 6.94
CA VAL A 124 19.42 -3.86 8.34
C VAL A 124 19.26 -2.59 9.17
N TRP A 125 18.44 -2.64 10.22
CA TRP A 125 18.15 -1.50 11.08
C TRP A 125 18.84 -1.57 12.45
N SER A 126 19.86 -2.43 12.61
CA SER A 126 20.62 -2.56 13.87
C SER A 126 21.33 -1.27 14.29
N ARG A 127 21.53 -0.32 13.37
CA ARG A 127 22.11 1.01 13.67
C ARG A 127 21.14 1.93 14.42
N LEU A 128 19.84 1.72 14.30
CA LEU A 128 18.89 2.42 15.16
C LEU A 128 19.02 1.91 16.60
N PRO A 129 19.03 2.79 17.60
CA PRO A 129 19.02 2.40 19.01
C PRO A 129 17.90 1.38 19.29
N GLU A 130 18.17 0.44 20.19
CA GLU A 130 17.20 -0.61 20.54
C GLU A 130 15.83 -0.04 20.97
N PRO A 131 15.74 1.02 21.80
CA PRO A 131 14.46 1.60 22.15
C PRO A 131 13.67 2.13 20.94
N GLN A 132 14.34 2.69 19.95
CA GLN A 132 13.69 3.18 18.73
C GLN A 132 13.14 2.03 17.87
N ARG A 133 13.86 0.92 17.77
CA ARG A 133 13.36 -0.27 17.08
C ARG A 133 12.13 -0.87 17.77
N TRP A 134 12.13 -0.90 19.12
CA TRP A 134 10.97 -1.31 19.88
C TRP A 134 9.77 -0.38 19.71
N ALA A 135 10.01 0.93 19.63
CA ALA A 135 8.96 1.91 19.34
C ALA A 135 8.33 1.66 17.95
N ILE A 136 9.15 1.37 16.93
CA ILE A 136 8.63 1.00 15.61
C ILE A 136 7.75 -0.25 15.70
N VAL A 137 8.17 -1.29 16.44
CA VAL A 137 7.38 -2.49 16.66
C VAL A 137 6.07 -2.17 17.39
N SER A 138 6.09 -1.29 18.41
CA SER A 138 4.88 -0.83 19.08
C SER A 138 3.89 -0.21 18.10
N TYR A 139 4.35 0.67 17.21
CA TYR A 139 3.50 1.27 16.19
C TYR A 139 2.93 0.22 15.22
N ILE A 140 3.77 -0.68 14.68
CA ILE A 140 3.33 -1.73 13.75
C ILE A 140 2.20 -2.56 14.39
N LYS A 141 2.31 -2.91 15.66
CA LYS A 141 1.28 -3.70 16.37
C LYS A 141 -0.05 -2.96 16.58
N THR A 142 -0.09 -1.64 16.38
CA THR A 142 -1.36 -0.87 16.41
C THR A 142 -2.08 -0.85 15.06
N LEU A 143 -1.45 -1.30 13.97
CA LEU A 143 -2.02 -1.18 12.62
C LEU A 143 -3.20 -2.14 12.36
N ASN A 144 -3.40 -3.12 13.22
CA ASN A 144 -4.53 -4.07 13.15
C ASN A 144 -5.82 -3.47 13.73
N VAL A 145 -5.73 -2.35 14.41
CA VAL A 145 -6.92 -1.66 14.92
C VAL A 145 -7.56 -0.95 13.72
N SER A 146 -8.57 -1.57 13.10
CA SER A 146 -9.52 -0.82 12.27
C SER A 146 -9.97 0.36 13.11
N PRO A 147 -9.97 1.60 12.58
CA PRO A 147 -10.55 2.70 13.31
C PRO A 147 -11.98 2.30 13.65
N SER A 148 -12.27 2.08 14.93
CA SER A 148 -13.64 1.97 15.41
C SER A 148 -14.38 3.18 14.84
N PRO A 149 -15.55 3.01 14.20
CA PRO A 149 -16.35 4.16 13.81
C PRO A 149 -16.55 4.95 15.11
N GLN A 150 -15.98 6.15 15.14
CA GLN A 150 -16.24 7.08 16.24
C GLN A 150 -17.76 7.20 16.29
N ARG A 151 -18.33 6.66 17.35
CA ARG A 151 -19.72 6.89 17.68
C ARG A 151 -19.86 8.40 17.77
N ALA A 152 -20.46 9.00 16.75
CA ALA A 152 -20.88 10.38 16.81
C ALA A 152 -21.85 10.44 17.99
N ASP A 153 -21.38 10.92 19.13
CA ASP A 153 -22.25 11.29 20.23
C ASP A 153 -23.07 12.48 19.74
N ASN A 154 -24.22 12.15 19.12
CA ASN A 154 -25.31 13.08 18.97
C ASN A 154 -25.90 13.29 20.36
N THR A 155 -25.26 14.14 21.15
CA THR A 155 -25.93 14.76 22.26
C THR A 155 -26.63 15.99 21.69
N THR A 156 -27.85 15.77 21.21
CA THR A 156 -28.84 16.84 21.02
C THR A 156 -29.42 17.15 22.36
N GLN A 157 -29.23 18.36 22.84
CA GLN A 157 -30.14 19.07 23.74
C GLN A 157 -30.51 20.38 23.09
#